data_ec708fc2a5579d207c32a0e21fd8b523
#
_entry.id   ec708fc2a5579d207c32a0e21fd8b523
#
_cell.length_a   1.000
_cell.length_b   1.000
_cell.length_c   1.000
_cell.angle_alpha   90.00
_cell.angle_beta   90.00
_cell.angle_gamma   90.00
#
_symmetry.space_group_name_H-M   'P 1'
#
loop_
_entity.id
_entity.type
_entity.pdbx_description
1 polymer ?
#
loop_
_entity_poly.entity_id
_entity_poly.type
_entity_poly.pdbx_seq_one_letter_code
_entity_poly.pdbx_strand_id
1 'polypeptide(L)'
;MKRKLIFITEALWIGGIESALVNLLNRIDYEKYDVTCLVLRGSLDLADRMPPECRLIVADRQHPVTFGEAYKYKRMYNLMEEPQHATKLRRFIWKALCAFLRAPEARLYAAYVKKQLGEEHFDTAIIYSDRVAETAVRAVNADKFLMFYHHGAMRREYHDTYGYKKAEK
;
A
#
# COMPACT_ATOMS: atom_id res chain seq x y z
N MET A 1 -1.54 -15.56 -23.90
CA MET A 1 -0.86 -15.27 -22.62
C MET A 1 -1.77 -14.35 -21.82
N LYS A 2 -2.09 -14.65 -20.56
CA LYS A 2 -2.93 -13.78 -19.73
C LYS A 2 -2.14 -12.53 -19.35
N ARG A 3 -2.82 -11.39 -19.28
CA ARG A 3 -2.20 -10.16 -18.75
C ARG A 3 -2.14 -10.23 -17.23
N LYS A 4 -1.00 -9.85 -16.66
CA LYS A 4 -0.78 -9.86 -15.21
C LYS A 4 -1.22 -8.55 -14.58
N LEU A 5 -2.19 -8.62 -13.71
CA LEU A 5 -2.70 -7.49 -12.94
C LEU A 5 -2.36 -7.65 -11.46
N ILE A 6 -1.95 -6.57 -10.81
CA ILE A 6 -1.82 -6.55 -9.36
C ILE A 6 -2.67 -5.41 -8.78
N PHE A 7 -3.61 -5.77 -7.91
CA PHE A 7 -4.38 -4.83 -7.10
C PHE A 7 -3.67 -4.64 -5.76
N ILE A 8 -3.53 -3.41 -5.32
CA ILE A 8 -2.79 -3.07 -4.11
C ILE A 8 -3.70 -2.28 -3.19
N THR A 9 -3.92 -2.81 -1.99
CA THR A 9 -4.73 -2.19 -0.95
C THR A 9 -4.00 -2.17 0.39
N GLU A 10 -4.45 -1.32 1.30
CA GLU A 10 -3.92 -1.28 2.66
C GLU A 10 -4.30 -2.54 3.45
N ALA A 11 -5.59 -2.87 3.44
CA ALA A 11 -6.18 -3.99 4.18
C ALA A 11 -7.43 -4.50 3.46
N LEU A 12 -8.08 -5.51 4.03
CA LEU A 12 -9.39 -6.01 3.61
C LEU A 12 -10.39 -5.94 4.77
N TRP A 13 -10.54 -4.75 5.36
CA TRP A 13 -11.54 -4.51 6.41
C TRP A 13 -12.97 -4.65 5.89
N ILE A 14 -13.93 -4.73 6.80
CA ILE A 14 -15.34 -4.58 6.47
C ILE A 14 -15.62 -3.08 6.24
N GLY A 15 -15.37 -2.62 5.03
CA GLY A 15 -15.54 -1.23 4.61
C GLY A 15 -16.07 -1.12 3.18
N GLY A 16 -16.48 0.09 2.78
CA GLY A 16 -17.04 0.33 1.45
C GLY A 16 -16.02 0.16 0.33
N ILE A 17 -14.81 0.64 0.53
CA ILE A 17 -13.71 0.58 -0.46
C ILE A 17 -13.28 -0.88 -0.68
N GLU A 18 -13.04 -1.60 0.41
CA GLU A 18 -12.60 -2.99 0.39
C GLU A 18 -13.69 -3.93 -0.14
N SER A 19 -14.96 -3.69 0.24
CA SER A 19 -16.09 -4.41 -0.31
C SER A 19 -16.24 -4.19 -1.83
N ALA A 20 -16.02 -2.95 -2.30
CA ALA A 20 -16.02 -2.64 -3.72
C ALA A 20 -14.85 -3.33 -4.46
N LEU A 21 -13.66 -3.39 -3.85
CA LEU A 21 -12.52 -4.14 -4.40
C LEU A 21 -12.86 -5.63 -4.54
N VAL A 22 -13.37 -6.26 -3.47
CA VAL A 22 -13.73 -7.69 -3.51
C VAL A 22 -14.81 -7.96 -4.55
N ASN A 23 -15.83 -7.10 -4.66
CA ASN A 23 -16.86 -7.21 -5.70
C ASN A 23 -16.29 -7.05 -7.10
N LEU A 24 -15.31 -6.16 -7.30
CA LEU A 24 -14.61 -6.00 -8.58
C LEU A 24 -13.81 -7.27 -8.90
N LEU A 25 -13.04 -7.79 -7.96
CA LEU A 25 -12.25 -9.01 -8.14
C LEU A 25 -13.13 -10.22 -8.51
N ASN A 26 -14.32 -10.35 -7.91
CA ASN A 26 -15.28 -11.41 -8.24
C ASN A 26 -15.92 -11.28 -9.64
N ARG A 27 -15.69 -10.17 -10.35
CA ARG A 27 -16.23 -9.93 -11.71
C ARG A 27 -15.17 -9.88 -12.80
N ILE A 28 -13.91 -10.04 -12.45
CA ILE A 28 -12.82 -10.07 -13.43
C ILE A 28 -12.88 -11.34 -14.26
N ASP A 29 -12.57 -11.23 -15.53
CA ASP A 29 -12.43 -12.35 -16.44
C ASP A 29 -11.07 -13.03 -16.26
N TYR A 30 -11.02 -14.05 -15.40
CA TYR A 30 -9.80 -14.81 -15.10
C TYR A 30 -9.28 -15.67 -16.26
N GLU A 31 -10.04 -15.80 -17.35
CA GLU A 31 -9.54 -16.41 -18.59
C GLU A 31 -8.57 -15.47 -19.31
N LYS A 32 -8.77 -14.15 -19.17
CA LYS A 32 -7.93 -13.11 -19.79
C LYS A 32 -6.84 -12.58 -18.88
N TYR A 33 -7.08 -12.59 -17.57
CA TYR A 33 -6.21 -11.95 -16.60
C TYR A 33 -5.68 -12.92 -15.54
N ASP A 34 -4.40 -12.81 -15.24
CA ASP A 34 -3.74 -13.39 -14.08
C ASP A 34 -3.71 -12.31 -12.99
N VAL A 35 -4.47 -12.49 -11.93
CA VAL A 35 -4.75 -11.43 -10.96
C VAL A 35 -4.15 -11.74 -9.61
N THR A 36 -3.40 -10.79 -9.10
CA THR A 36 -2.85 -10.79 -7.75
C THR A 36 -3.48 -9.65 -6.94
N CYS A 37 -3.88 -9.92 -5.71
CA CYS A 37 -4.25 -8.90 -4.73
C CYS A 37 -3.15 -8.83 -3.65
N LEU A 38 -2.47 -7.71 -3.59
CA LEU A 38 -1.46 -7.41 -2.57
C LEU A 38 -2.09 -6.59 -1.45
N VAL A 39 -2.17 -7.18 -0.28
CA VAL A 39 -2.56 -6.50 0.96
C VAL A 39 -1.30 -6.14 1.72
N LEU A 40 -1.09 -4.86 1.98
CA LEU A 40 0.14 -4.39 2.60
C LEU A 40 0.14 -4.65 4.11
N ARG A 41 -0.96 -4.34 4.79
CA ARG A 41 -1.08 -4.48 6.25
C ARG A 41 -2.54 -4.49 6.68
N GLY A 42 -2.80 -4.80 7.94
CA GLY A 42 -4.13 -4.69 8.55
C GLY A 42 -4.96 -5.96 8.51
N SER A 43 -6.27 -5.81 8.68
CA SER A 43 -7.21 -6.92 8.75
C SER A 43 -7.44 -7.58 7.39
N LEU A 44 -7.87 -8.82 7.44
CA LEU A 44 -8.26 -9.66 6.30
C LEU A 44 -9.72 -10.11 6.41
N ASP A 45 -10.60 -9.31 7.00
CA ASP A 45 -11.99 -9.67 7.30
C ASP A 45 -12.79 -10.10 6.06
N LEU A 46 -12.43 -9.59 4.88
CA LEU A 46 -13.07 -9.93 3.60
C LEU A 46 -12.29 -10.93 2.75
N ALA A 47 -11.21 -11.51 3.26
CA ALA A 47 -10.36 -12.42 2.48
C ALA A 47 -11.09 -13.70 2.06
N ASP A 48 -12.02 -14.19 2.88
CA ASP A 48 -12.88 -15.36 2.62
C ASP A 48 -13.91 -15.13 1.50
N ARG A 49 -14.15 -13.87 1.12
CA ARG A 49 -15.05 -13.48 0.03
C ARG A 49 -14.33 -13.25 -1.30
N MET A 50 -13.01 -13.37 -1.31
CA MET A 50 -12.24 -13.23 -2.54
C MET A 50 -12.40 -14.44 -3.45
N PRO A 51 -12.37 -14.25 -4.78
CA PRO A 51 -12.40 -15.38 -5.70
C PRO A 51 -11.14 -16.24 -5.56
N PRO A 52 -11.27 -17.58 -5.61
CA PRO A 52 -10.15 -18.50 -5.44
C PRO A 52 -9.09 -18.38 -6.54
N GLU A 53 -9.46 -17.84 -7.70
CA GLU A 53 -8.55 -17.59 -8.82
C GLU A 53 -7.62 -16.39 -8.56
N CYS A 54 -7.99 -15.47 -7.65
CA CYS A 54 -7.18 -14.34 -7.29
C CYS A 54 -6.10 -14.73 -6.30
N ARG A 55 -4.84 -14.57 -6.69
CA ARG A 55 -3.72 -14.83 -5.80
C ARG A 55 -3.63 -13.73 -4.72
N LEU A 56 -3.87 -14.09 -3.47
CA LEU A 56 -3.72 -13.18 -2.33
C LEU A 56 -2.31 -13.21 -1.78
N ILE A 57 -1.64 -12.05 -1.76
CA ILE A 57 -0.36 -11.83 -1.09
C ILE A 57 -0.57 -10.86 0.06
N VAL A 58 -0.16 -11.26 1.27
CA VAL A 58 -0.22 -10.42 2.47
C VAL A 58 1.20 -10.15 2.93
N ALA A 59 1.66 -8.92 2.73
CA ALA A 59 3.04 -8.54 2.97
C ALA A 59 3.50 -8.83 4.41
N ASP A 60 2.68 -8.53 5.41
CA ASP A 60 3.03 -8.72 6.82
C ASP A 60 3.04 -10.19 7.30
N ARG A 61 2.50 -11.14 6.50
CA ARG A 61 2.33 -12.53 6.94
C ARG A 61 3.31 -13.51 6.30
N GLN A 62 3.83 -13.21 5.11
CA GLN A 62 4.62 -14.19 4.34
C GLN A 62 6.07 -14.34 4.82
N HIS A 63 6.60 -13.33 5.53
CA HIS A 63 7.87 -13.44 6.22
C HIS A 63 7.75 -12.79 7.59
N PRO A 64 8.02 -13.54 8.65
CA PRO A 64 8.20 -12.91 9.95
C PRO A 64 9.29 -11.87 9.78
N VAL A 65 8.91 -10.61 9.95
CA VAL A 65 9.85 -9.49 10.01
C VAL A 65 10.89 -9.87 11.04
N THR A 66 12.16 -9.90 10.68
CA THR A 66 13.19 -10.16 11.68
C THR A 66 12.99 -9.18 12.83
N PHE A 67 13.20 -9.60 14.07
CA PHE A 67 12.98 -8.75 15.26
C PHE A 67 13.63 -7.36 15.09
N GLY A 68 14.77 -7.28 14.39
CA GLY A 68 15.47 -6.04 14.09
C GLY A 68 14.72 -5.11 13.11
N GLU A 69 14.06 -5.67 12.10
CA GLU A 69 13.28 -4.88 11.12
C GLU A 69 11.95 -4.42 11.71
N ALA A 70 11.23 -5.29 12.41
CA ALA A 70 10.02 -4.94 13.15
C ALA A 70 10.29 -3.89 14.24
N TYR A 71 11.44 -4.00 14.95
CA TYR A 71 11.84 -3.03 15.95
C TYR A 71 12.15 -1.66 15.35
N LYS A 72 12.85 -1.60 14.21
CA LYS A 72 13.12 -0.34 13.49
C LYS A 72 11.84 0.33 13.03
N TYR A 73 10.94 -0.44 12.42
CA TYR A 73 9.64 0.05 11.95
C TYR A 73 8.77 0.55 13.12
N LYS A 74 8.62 -0.26 14.17
CA LYS A 74 7.84 0.09 15.36
C LYS A 74 8.42 1.31 16.10
N ARG A 75 9.74 1.41 16.18
CA ARG A 75 10.42 2.56 16.80
C ARG A 75 10.20 3.84 16.00
N MET A 76 10.27 3.79 14.66
CA MET A 76 9.95 4.92 13.79
C MET A 76 8.48 5.31 13.91
N TYR A 77 7.56 4.34 13.89
CA TYR A 77 6.13 4.58 14.05
C TYR A 77 5.82 5.27 15.40
N ASN A 78 6.38 4.78 16.50
CA ASN A 78 6.20 5.39 17.83
C ASN A 78 6.82 6.80 17.94
N LEU A 79 7.88 7.10 17.19
CA LEU A 79 8.47 8.44 17.12
C LEU A 79 7.58 9.41 16.31
N MET A 80 6.67 8.89 15.48
CA MET A 80 5.76 9.68 14.64
C MET A 80 4.41 9.97 15.34
N GLU A 81 4.13 9.38 16.52
CA GLU A 81 2.95 9.75 17.31
C GLU A 81 3.03 11.19 17.80
N GLU A 82 1.96 11.96 17.52
CA GLU A 82 1.91 13.37 17.89
C GLU A 82 1.83 13.51 19.42
N PRO A 83 2.76 14.26 20.05
CA PRO A 83 2.72 14.46 21.49
C PRO A 83 1.52 15.32 21.90
N GLN A 84 0.59 14.74 22.64
CA GLN A 84 -0.72 15.32 22.98
C GLN A 84 -0.64 16.65 23.77
N HIS A 85 0.48 16.92 24.45
CA HIS A 85 0.66 18.09 25.31
C HIS A 85 1.91 18.92 24.95
N ALA A 86 2.30 18.99 23.67
CA ALA A 86 3.50 19.70 23.27
C ALA A 86 3.27 21.20 23.06
N THR A 87 4.25 22.03 23.45
CA THR A 87 4.30 23.45 23.07
C THR A 87 4.37 23.62 21.55
N LYS A 88 4.00 24.82 21.04
CA LYS A 88 4.03 25.10 19.59
C LYS A 88 5.40 24.80 18.96
N LEU A 89 6.51 25.13 19.67
CA LEU A 89 7.89 24.86 19.22
C LEU A 89 8.18 23.36 19.17
N ARG A 90 7.82 22.59 20.20
CA ARG A 90 7.98 21.14 20.22
C ARG A 90 7.19 20.47 19.10
N ARG A 91 5.96 20.93 18.83
CA ARG A 91 5.13 20.45 17.73
C ARG A 91 5.75 20.75 16.37
N PHE A 92 6.37 21.92 16.19
CA PHE A 92 7.08 22.28 14.97
C PHE A 92 8.30 21.37 14.73
N ILE A 93 9.15 21.20 15.77
CA ILE A 93 10.33 20.31 15.70
C ILE A 93 9.90 18.87 15.41
N TRP A 94 8.83 18.40 16.05
CA TRP A 94 8.29 17.07 15.82
C TRP A 94 7.79 16.91 14.37
N LYS A 95 7.06 17.88 13.82
CA LYS A 95 6.62 17.85 12.41
C LYS A 95 7.79 17.83 11.42
N ALA A 96 8.82 18.62 11.67
CA ALA A 96 10.03 18.60 10.85
C ALA A 96 10.77 17.25 10.93
N LEU A 97 10.86 16.66 12.13
CA LEU A 97 11.43 15.33 12.34
C LEU A 97 10.62 14.24 11.64
N CYS A 98 9.28 14.28 11.76
CA CYS A 98 8.41 13.35 11.05
C CYS A 98 8.53 13.45 9.53
N ALA A 99 8.60 14.67 8.99
CA ALA A 99 8.83 14.89 7.56
C ALA A 99 10.18 14.31 7.10
N PHE A 100 11.21 14.41 7.92
CA PHE A 100 12.53 13.84 7.65
C PHE A 100 12.55 12.31 7.75
N LEU A 101 11.81 11.71 8.70
CA LEU A 101 11.76 10.26 8.93
C LEU A 101 10.76 9.53 8.00
N ARG A 102 9.75 10.22 7.49
CA ARG A 102 8.69 9.61 6.66
C ARG A 102 9.21 9.06 5.34
N ALA A 103 10.16 9.76 4.71
CA ALA A 103 10.75 9.29 3.46
C ALA A 103 11.58 7.99 3.60
N PRO A 104 12.43 7.84 4.64
CA PRO A 104 13.09 6.56 4.90
C PRO A 104 12.14 5.43 5.25
N GLU A 105 11.06 5.69 6.03
CA GLU A 105 10.06 4.67 6.38
C GLU A 105 9.39 4.07 5.16
N ALA A 106 8.86 4.92 4.28
CA ALA A 106 8.20 4.46 3.04
C ALA A 106 9.16 3.66 2.15
N ARG A 107 10.44 4.05 2.08
CA ARG A 107 11.47 3.33 1.32
C ARG A 107 11.80 1.98 1.92
N LEU A 108 11.94 1.90 3.25
CA LEU A 108 12.24 0.65 3.95
C LEU A 108 11.09 -0.33 3.81
N TYR A 109 9.86 0.15 3.97
CA TYR A 109 8.68 -0.68 3.82
C TYR A 109 8.48 -1.14 2.37
N ALA A 110 8.70 -0.26 1.40
CA ALA A 110 8.65 -0.62 -0.01
C ALA A 110 9.73 -1.65 -0.38
N ALA A 111 10.95 -1.54 0.16
CA ALA A 111 11.99 -2.53 -0.05
C ALA A 111 11.61 -3.89 0.55
N TYR A 112 10.96 -3.89 1.71
CA TYR A 112 10.43 -5.10 2.33
C TYR A 112 9.35 -5.74 1.43
N VAL A 113 8.35 -4.97 0.98
CA VAL A 113 7.28 -5.45 0.09
C VAL A 113 7.85 -5.97 -1.23
N LYS A 114 8.82 -5.26 -1.82
CA LYS A 114 9.51 -5.69 -3.04
C LYS A 114 10.17 -7.06 -2.87
N LYS A 115 10.78 -7.31 -1.72
CA LYS A 115 11.38 -8.62 -1.41
C LYS A 115 10.34 -9.74 -1.36
N GLN A 116 9.09 -9.43 -0.94
CA GLN A 116 7.99 -10.39 -0.94
C GLN A 116 7.51 -10.76 -2.34
N LEU A 117 7.47 -9.76 -3.23
CA LEU A 117 7.06 -9.93 -4.62
C LEU A 117 8.16 -10.58 -5.49
N GLY A 118 9.42 -10.52 -5.06
CA GLY A 118 10.57 -10.97 -5.84
C GLY A 118 10.77 -10.15 -7.11
N GLU A 119 11.18 -10.83 -8.19
CA GLU A 119 11.40 -10.23 -9.52
C GLU A 119 10.14 -10.25 -10.41
N GLU A 120 8.97 -10.52 -9.81
CA GLU A 120 7.75 -10.63 -10.59
C GLU A 120 7.38 -9.30 -11.25
N HIS A 121 7.02 -9.37 -12.53
CA HIS A 121 6.60 -8.24 -13.36
C HIS A 121 5.11 -8.32 -13.66
N PHE A 122 4.44 -7.17 -13.64
CA PHE A 122 3.01 -7.03 -13.93
C PHE A 122 2.80 -6.07 -15.09
N ASP A 123 1.82 -6.36 -15.96
CA ASP A 123 1.43 -5.43 -17.03
C ASP A 123 0.79 -4.16 -16.45
N THR A 124 0.00 -4.32 -15.38
CA THR A 124 -0.66 -3.17 -14.74
C THR A 124 -0.77 -3.37 -13.23
N ALA A 125 -0.35 -2.35 -12.50
CA ALA A 125 -0.57 -2.22 -11.07
C ALA A 125 -1.72 -1.25 -10.79
N ILE A 126 -2.72 -1.71 -10.04
CA ILE A 126 -3.92 -0.96 -9.68
C ILE A 126 -3.87 -0.65 -8.20
N ILE A 127 -3.58 0.60 -7.87
CA ILE A 127 -3.54 1.11 -6.51
C ILE A 127 -4.98 1.42 -6.09
N TYR A 128 -5.54 0.57 -5.24
CA TYR A 128 -6.94 0.68 -4.83
C TYR A 128 -7.15 1.52 -3.57
N SER A 129 -6.09 1.75 -2.79
CA SER A 129 -6.10 2.68 -1.66
C SER A 129 -5.03 3.76 -1.88
N ASP A 130 -5.42 5.02 -1.84
CA ASP A 130 -4.53 6.18 -1.99
C ASP A 130 -3.42 6.23 -0.94
N ARG A 131 -3.68 5.74 0.28
CA ARG A 131 -2.72 5.72 1.39
C ARG A 131 -1.47 4.90 1.13
N VAL A 132 -1.54 3.95 0.20
CA VAL A 132 -0.43 3.03 -0.10
C VAL A 132 0.28 3.36 -1.41
N ALA A 133 -0.07 4.45 -2.08
CA ALA A 133 0.44 4.80 -3.40
C ALA A 133 1.97 4.86 -3.46
N GLU A 134 2.62 5.51 -2.49
CA GLU A 134 4.08 5.61 -2.47
C GLU A 134 4.76 4.26 -2.32
N THR A 135 4.26 3.42 -1.42
CA THR A 135 4.78 2.05 -1.22
C THR A 135 4.59 1.21 -2.47
N ALA A 136 3.38 1.25 -3.06
CA ALA A 136 3.04 0.49 -4.25
C ALA A 136 3.97 0.80 -5.43
N VAL A 137 4.13 2.08 -5.74
CA VAL A 137 4.96 2.54 -6.86
C VAL A 137 6.46 2.21 -6.67
N ARG A 138 6.93 2.14 -5.43
CA ARG A 138 8.33 1.80 -5.12
C ARG A 138 8.58 0.29 -5.08
N ALA A 139 7.58 -0.49 -4.68
CA ALA A 139 7.72 -1.92 -4.43
C ALA A 139 7.38 -2.78 -5.63
N VAL A 140 6.39 -2.38 -6.43
CA VAL A 140 5.84 -3.19 -7.51
C VAL A 140 6.56 -2.87 -8.83
N ASN A 141 6.94 -3.93 -9.55
CA ASN A 141 7.48 -3.83 -10.90
C ASN A 141 6.33 -3.99 -11.89
N ALA A 142 5.89 -2.89 -12.50
CA ALA A 142 4.79 -2.89 -13.47
C ALA A 142 5.00 -1.87 -14.60
N ASP A 143 4.46 -2.17 -15.79
CA ASP A 143 4.53 -1.26 -16.94
C ASP A 143 3.65 -0.04 -16.75
N LYS A 144 2.48 -0.22 -16.12
CA LYS A 144 1.48 0.83 -15.92
C LYS A 144 1.01 0.85 -14.48
N PHE A 145 0.77 2.05 -13.98
CA PHE A 145 0.13 2.28 -12.69
C PHE A 145 -1.20 3.00 -12.91
N LEU A 146 -2.27 2.44 -12.34
CA LEU A 146 -3.57 3.08 -12.22
C LEU A 146 -3.88 3.29 -10.75
N MET A 147 -4.58 4.35 -10.42
CA MET A 147 -4.99 4.61 -9.06
C MET A 147 -6.48 4.93 -8.99
N PHE A 148 -7.17 4.22 -8.10
CA PHE A 148 -8.53 4.56 -7.73
C PHE A 148 -8.52 5.64 -6.65
N TYR A 149 -9.31 6.67 -6.88
CA TYR A 149 -9.49 7.77 -5.96
C TYR A 149 -10.89 7.71 -5.34
N HIS A 150 -10.96 7.38 -4.06
CA HIS A 150 -12.24 7.15 -3.38
C HIS A 150 -12.80 8.37 -2.65
N HIS A 151 -12.07 9.47 -2.58
CA HIS A 151 -12.52 10.69 -1.92
C HIS A 151 -12.93 11.76 -2.94
N GLY A 152 -14.11 12.36 -2.75
CA GLY A 152 -14.68 13.31 -3.71
C GLY A 152 -13.95 14.66 -3.86
N ALA A 153 -12.92 14.92 -3.05
CA ALA A 153 -12.03 16.07 -3.18
C ALA A 153 -10.59 15.64 -2.95
N MET A 154 -9.76 15.80 -3.98
CA MET A 154 -8.33 15.55 -3.86
C MET A 154 -7.73 16.58 -2.92
N ARG A 155 -7.25 16.16 -1.76
CA ARG A 155 -6.54 17.06 -0.84
C ARG A 155 -5.19 17.42 -1.46
N ARG A 156 -4.84 18.71 -1.49
CA ARG A 156 -3.54 19.20 -2.01
C ARG A 156 -2.33 18.46 -1.40
N GLU A 157 -2.49 17.98 -0.18
CA GLU A 157 -1.47 17.21 0.56
C GLU A 157 -1.05 15.91 -0.13
N TYR A 158 -1.91 15.34 -0.99
CA TYR A 158 -1.62 14.10 -1.73
C TYR A 158 -0.99 14.36 -3.11
N HIS A 159 -1.23 15.52 -3.72
CA HIS A 159 -0.69 15.87 -5.05
C HIS A 159 0.86 15.90 -5.10
N ASP A 160 1.50 16.15 -3.98
CA ASP A 160 2.96 16.25 -3.91
C ASP A 160 3.66 14.95 -3.54
N THR A 161 2.91 13.85 -3.36
CA THR A 161 3.53 12.57 -3.05
C THR A 161 4.13 11.93 -4.30
N TYR A 162 5.25 11.22 -4.11
CA TYR A 162 5.93 10.51 -5.19
C TYR A 162 5.03 9.53 -5.96
N GLY A 163 4.12 8.84 -5.23
CA GLY A 163 3.20 7.88 -5.81
C GLY A 163 2.23 8.51 -6.81
N TYR A 164 1.67 9.68 -6.49
CA TYR A 164 0.77 10.40 -7.41
C TYR A 164 1.50 10.89 -8.66
N LYS A 165 2.66 11.54 -8.49
CA LYS A 165 3.45 12.04 -9.62
C LYS A 165 3.87 10.95 -10.60
N LYS A 166 4.03 9.72 -10.15
CA LYS A 166 4.38 8.60 -11.01
C LYS A 166 3.16 7.93 -11.64
N ALA A 167 2.01 7.90 -10.96
CA ALA A 167 0.77 7.36 -11.49
C ALA A 167 0.11 8.27 -12.55
N GLU A 168 0.42 9.58 -12.56
CA GLU A 168 -0.06 10.55 -13.54
C GLU A 168 0.75 10.55 -14.85
N LYS A 169 1.90 9.87 -14.92
CA LYS A 169 2.75 9.74 -16.13
C LYS A 169 2.49 8.44 -16.87
#